data_7ed986bee907b36b2f06abef056dfb65
#
_entry.id   7ed986bee907b36b2f06abef056dfb65
#
_cell.length_a   1.000
_cell.length_b   1.000
_cell.length_c   1.000
_cell.angle_alpha   90.00
_cell.angle_beta   90.00
_cell.angle_gamma   90.00
#
_symmetry.space_group_name_H-M   'P 1'
#
loop_
_entity.id
_entity.type
_entity.pdbx_description
1 polymer ?
#
loop_
_entity_poly.entity_id
_entity_poly.type
_entity_poly.pdbx_seq_one_letter_code
_entity_poly.pdbx_strand_id
1 'polypeptide(L)'
;MPQAIAETIFDIFYLGFALFAGITMLIKGTRPLVKKAGCMTALLGAGDAFHLVPRCFALWTTGLAANAAALGIGKFVTSITMTIFYLILYYIWRDYYQIIGRKSLTGGMWGLSILRIALCLLPQNQWLNYRQPLLYGILRNIPFALMGLIVIVLFAQEGKKADDSAFRFMPLAVLLSFAFYLPVVLFSGVMPAIGVLMIPKTLAYVWIVRMNWQLYKGPATEGKALYS
;
A
#
# COMPACT_ATOMS: atom_id res chain seq x y z
N MET A 1 16.24 -7.60 21.72
CA MET A 1 15.01 -8.12 22.38
C MET A 1 13.84 -7.12 22.34
N PRO A 2 13.89 -5.89 22.90
CA PRO A 2 12.71 -4.98 22.90
C PRO A 2 12.17 -4.66 21.51
N GLN A 3 13.03 -4.43 20.54
CA GLN A 3 12.64 -4.16 19.14
C GLN A 3 11.89 -5.36 18.53
N ALA A 4 12.41 -6.59 18.69
CA ALA A 4 11.78 -7.79 18.15
C ALA A 4 10.36 -7.98 18.72
N ILE A 5 10.19 -7.77 20.02
CA ILE A 5 8.88 -7.87 20.69
C ILE A 5 7.92 -6.81 20.13
N ALA A 6 8.34 -5.54 20.10
CA ALA A 6 7.48 -4.44 19.65
C ALA A 6 7.07 -4.59 18.17
N GLU A 7 8.02 -4.91 17.27
CA GLU A 7 7.72 -5.14 15.85
C GLU A 7 6.79 -6.34 15.69
N THR A 8 7.04 -7.47 16.38
CA THR A 8 6.20 -8.68 16.25
C THR A 8 4.76 -8.42 16.70
N ILE A 9 4.57 -7.76 17.85
CA ILE A 9 3.23 -7.41 18.35
C ILE A 9 2.51 -6.50 17.34
N PHE A 10 3.19 -5.46 16.88
CA PHE A 10 2.63 -4.52 15.89
C PHE A 10 2.23 -5.23 14.60
N ASP A 11 3.10 -6.08 14.06
CA ASP A 11 2.88 -6.80 12.79
C ASP A 11 1.73 -7.79 12.89
N ILE A 12 1.59 -8.52 14.02
CA ILE A 12 0.46 -9.43 14.25
C ILE A 12 -0.87 -8.65 14.23
N PHE A 13 -0.95 -7.54 14.96
CA PHE A 13 -2.18 -6.72 14.98
C PHE A 13 -2.48 -6.12 13.62
N TYR A 14 -1.48 -5.59 12.93
CA TYR A 14 -1.64 -5.01 11.60
C TYR A 14 -2.10 -6.04 10.56
N LEU A 15 -1.38 -7.14 10.43
CA LEU A 15 -1.70 -8.18 9.46
C LEU A 15 -3.05 -8.83 9.78
N GLY A 16 -3.31 -9.13 11.06
CA GLY A 16 -4.59 -9.66 11.52
C GLY A 16 -5.76 -8.74 11.15
N PHE A 17 -5.63 -7.43 11.43
CA PHE A 17 -6.65 -6.43 11.09
C PHE A 17 -6.85 -6.31 9.57
N ALA A 18 -5.77 -6.18 8.79
CA ALA A 18 -5.86 -6.02 7.34
C ALA A 18 -6.48 -7.26 6.66
N LEU A 19 -6.03 -8.47 7.03
CA LEU A 19 -6.59 -9.71 6.49
C LEU A 19 -8.04 -9.92 6.92
N PHE A 20 -8.35 -9.73 8.20
CA PHE A 20 -9.73 -9.84 8.70
C PHE A 20 -10.67 -8.87 7.97
N ALA A 21 -10.29 -7.58 7.88
CA ALA A 21 -11.11 -6.58 7.21
C ALA A 21 -11.25 -6.88 5.70
N GLY A 22 -10.15 -7.22 5.04
CA GLY A 22 -10.15 -7.55 3.61
C GLY A 22 -11.01 -8.75 3.28
N ILE A 23 -10.83 -9.87 3.98
CA ILE A 23 -11.60 -11.10 3.77
C ILE A 23 -13.09 -10.88 4.11
N THR A 24 -13.38 -10.18 5.18
CA THR A 24 -14.77 -9.87 5.55
C THR A 24 -15.47 -9.05 4.47
N MET A 25 -14.83 -8.00 3.95
CA MET A 25 -15.38 -7.18 2.86
C MET A 25 -15.53 -7.98 1.55
N LEU A 26 -14.62 -8.93 1.26
CA LEU A 26 -14.72 -9.80 0.09
C LEU A 26 -15.91 -10.76 0.17
N ILE A 27 -16.08 -11.42 1.33
CA ILE A 27 -17.10 -12.48 1.51
C ILE A 27 -18.48 -11.89 1.79
N LYS A 28 -18.56 -10.91 2.70
CA LYS A 28 -19.81 -10.35 3.18
C LYS A 28 -20.23 -9.06 2.46
N GLY A 29 -19.35 -8.47 1.65
CA GLY A 29 -19.67 -7.29 0.88
C GLY A 29 -20.69 -7.60 -0.23
N THR A 30 -21.80 -6.86 -0.27
CA THR A 30 -22.83 -7.02 -1.31
C THR A 30 -22.58 -6.14 -2.53
N ARG A 31 -21.93 -4.99 -2.33
CA ARG A 31 -21.63 -4.00 -3.38
C ARG A 31 -20.29 -4.32 -4.08
N PRO A 32 -20.21 -4.18 -5.43
CA PRO A 32 -18.94 -4.39 -6.16
C PRO A 32 -17.80 -3.51 -5.64
N LEU A 33 -18.09 -2.26 -5.28
CA LEU A 33 -17.12 -1.32 -4.71
C LEU A 33 -16.53 -1.85 -3.39
N VAL A 34 -17.37 -2.40 -2.50
CA VAL A 34 -16.91 -2.99 -1.22
C VAL A 34 -16.05 -4.22 -1.45
N LYS A 35 -16.42 -5.08 -2.41
CA LYS A 35 -15.60 -6.25 -2.78
C LYS A 35 -14.24 -5.82 -3.35
N LYS A 36 -14.20 -4.76 -4.17
CA LYS A 36 -12.96 -4.17 -4.69
C LYS A 36 -12.07 -3.64 -3.55
N ALA A 37 -12.66 -2.93 -2.59
CA ALA A 37 -11.97 -2.46 -1.39
C ALA A 37 -11.46 -3.63 -0.53
N GLY A 38 -12.26 -4.70 -0.42
CA GLY A 38 -11.87 -5.95 0.25
C GLY A 38 -10.69 -6.63 -0.43
N CYS A 39 -10.72 -6.74 -1.76
CA CYS A 39 -9.60 -7.29 -2.55
C CYS A 39 -8.32 -6.49 -2.33
N MET A 40 -8.39 -5.17 -2.41
CA MET A 40 -7.26 -4.27 -2.16
C MET A 40 -6.70 -4.45 -0.74
N THR A 41 -7.57 -4.52 0.26
CA THR A 41 -7.17 -4.65 1.67
C THR A 41 -6.57 -6.03 1.97
N ALA A 42 -7.16 -7.11 1.43
CA ALA A 42 -6.61 -8.46 1.56
C ALA A 42 -5.24 -8.58 0.86
N LEU A 43 -5.10 -7.97 -0.33
CA LEU A 43 -3.83 -7.93 -1.06
C LEU A 43 -2.75 -7.16 -0.28
N LEU A 44 -3.11 -6.07 0.39
CA LEU A 44 -2.21 -5.33 1.27
C LEU A 44 -1.67 -6.23 2.39
N GLY A 45 -2.58 -6.85 3.15
CA GLY A 45 -2.17 -7.72 4.27
C GLY A 45 -1.37 -8.95 3.81
N ALA A 46 -1.82 -9.63 2.75
CA ALA A 46 -1.11 -10.78 2.21
C ALA A 46 0.26 -10.39 1.64
N GLY A 47 0.35 -9.30 0.88
CA GLY A 47 1.60 -8.81 0.31
C GLY A 47 2.62 -8.41 1.37
N ASP A 48 2.19 -7.68 2.39
CA ASP A 48 3.07 -7.26 3.49
C ASP A 48 3.50 -8.46 4.36
N ALA A 49 2.68 -9.49 4.50
CA ALA A 49 3.05 -10.70 5.23
C ALA A 49 4.31 -11.38 4.66
N PHE A 50 4.51 -11.36 3.33
CA PHE A 50 5.72 -11.90 2.69
C PHE A 50 7.01 -11.20 3.13
N HIS A 51 6.93 -9.96 3.61
CA HIS A 51 8.07 -9.23 4.12
C HIS A 51 8.13 -9.22 5.66
N LEU A 52 7.01 -9.01 6.33
CA LEU A 52 6.94 -8.85 7.78
C LEU A 52 7.18 -10.17 8.51
N VAL A 53 6.59 -11.28 8.05
CA VAL A 53 6.77 -12.59 8.69
C VAL A 53 8.24 -13.04 8.67
N PRO A 54 8.96 -13.04 7.52
CA PRO A 54 10.39 -13.33 7.51
C PRO A 54 11.21 -12.35 8.34
N ARG A 55 10.79 -11.08 8.44
CA ARG A 55 11.48 -10.10 9.26
C ARG A 55 11.34 -10.42 10.75
N CYS A 56 10.13 -10.72 11.21
CA CYS A 56 9.93 -11.18 12.58
C CYS A 56 10.78 -12.42 12.87
N PHE A 57 10.73 -13.44 12.01
CA PHE A 57 11.54 -14.65 12.16
C PHE A 57 13.04 -14.33 12.27
N ALA A 58 13.55 -13.46 11.40
CA ALA A 58 14.96 -13.06 11.41
C ALA A 58 15.36 -12.34 12.72
N LEU A 59 14.48 -11.51 13.28
CA LEU A 59 14.74 -10.79 14.53
C LEU A 59 14.80 -11.72 15.76
N TRP A 60 14.08 -12.84 15.71
CA TRP A 60 14.06 -13.83 16.79
C TRP A 60 15.10 -14.95 16.66
N THR A 61 15.77 -15.06 15.51
CA THR A 61 16.70 -16.15 15.21
C THR A 61 18.10 -15.66 14.86
N THR A 62 18.48 -15.81 13.58
CA THR A 62 19.85 -15.61 13.08
C THR A 62 20.17 -14.17 12.66
N GLY A 63 19.21 -13.26 12.77
CA GLY A 63 19.36 -11.85 12.38
C GLY A 63 19.02 -11.57 10.91
N LEU A 64 18.93 -10.28 10.58
CA LEU A 64 18.47 -9.83 9.26
C LEU A 64 19.41 -10.21 8.12
N ALA A 65 20.72 -10.17 8.36
CA ALA A 65 21.73 -10.47 7.32
C ALA A 65 21.69 -11.94 6.89
N ALA A 66 21.53 -12.87 7.83
CA ALA A 66 21.43 -14.30 7.54
C ALA A 66 20.14 -14.67 6.77
N ASN A 67 19.07 -13.84 6.89
CA ASN A 67 17.79 -14.03 6.23
C ASN A 67 17.61 -13.11 5.01
N ALA A 68 18.69 -12.59 4.44
CA ALA A 68 18.68 -11.61 3.33
C ALA A 68 17.83 -12.06 2.15
N ALA A 69 17.90 -13.33 1.75
CA ALA A 69 17.14 -13.88 0.63
C ALA A 69 15.61 -13.83 0.90
N ALA A 70 15.16 -14.32 2.05
CA ALA A 70 13.75 -14.31 2.42
C ALA A 70 13.20 -12.88 2.53
N LEU A 71 13.97 -11.96 3.13
CA LEU A 71 13.63 -10.54 3.22
C LEU A 71 13.58 -9.88 1.84
N GLY A 72 14.48 -10.24 0.94
CA GLY A 72 14.54 -9.72 -0.42
C GLY A 72 13.35 -10.19 -1.26
N ILE A 73 12.99 -11.47 -1.21
CA ILE A 73 11.80 -12.02 -1.84
C ILE A 73 10.55 -11.31 -1.30
N GLY A 74 10.46 -11.13 0.02
CA GLY A 74 9.37 -10.39 0.65
C GLY A 74 9.25 -8.97 0.11
N LYS A 75 10.35 -8.22 0.01
CA LYS A 75 10.38 -6.87 -0.59
C LYS A 75 9.95 -6.87 -2.06
N PHE A 76 10.37 -7.88 -2.83
CA PHE A 76 9.97 -8.03 -4.22
C PHE A 76 8.45 -8.23 -4.33
N VAL A 77 7.89 -9.20 -3.59
CA VAL A 77 6.45 -9.47 -3.57
C VAL A 77 5.67 -8.23 -3.13
N THR A 78 6.08 -7.58 -2.04
CA THR A 78 5.45 -6.33 -1.56
C THR A 78 5.52 -5.23 -2.61
N SER A 79 6.61 -5.11 -3.38
CA SER A 79 6.71 -4.12 -4.45
C SER A 79 5.67 -4.34 -5.55
N ILE A 80 5.39 -5.58 -5.93
CA ILE A 80 4.37 -5.94 -6.91
C ILE A 80 2.96 -5.70 -6.34
N THR A 81 2.68 -6.24 -5.14
CA THR A 81 1.36 -6.14 -4.52
C THR A 81 0.97 -4.70 -4.22
N MET A 82 1.93 -3.85 -3.82
CA MET A 82 1.69 -2.42 -3.62
C MET A 82 1.43 -1.67 -4.94
N THR A 83 2.01 -2.11 -6.05
CA THR A 83 1.65 -1.55 -7.37
C THR A 83 0.19 -1.84 -7.70
N ILE A 84 -0.23 -3.10 -7.51
CA ILE A 84 -1.62 -3.53 -7.73
C ILE A 84 -2.57 -2.83 -6.75
N PHE A 85 -2.17 -2.66 -5.50
CA PHE A 85 -2.92 -1.92 -4.48
C PHE A 85 -3.26 -0.49 -4.95
N TYR A 86 -2.28 0.28 -5.45
CA TYR A 86 -2.52 1.64 -5.94
C TYR A 86 -3.34 1.67 -7.22
N LEU A 87 -3.21 0.66 -8.07
CA LEU A 87 -4.05 0.52 -9.25
C LEU A 87 -5.52 0.24 -8.85
N ILE A 88 -5.76 -0.63 -7.88
CA ILE A 88 -7.10 -0.89 -7.35
C ILE A 88 -7.66 0.36 -6.65
N LEU A 89 -6.84 1.08 -5.87
CA LEU A 89 -7.25 2.33 -5.22
C LEU A 89 -7.68 3.40 -6.24
N TYR A 90 -6.99 3.49 -7.38
CA TYR A 90 -7.41 4.33 -8.49
C TYR A 90 -8.79 3.90 -9.04
N TYR A 91 -9.06 2.60 -9.18
CA TYR A 91 -10.38 2.12 -9.62
C TYR A 91 -11.47 2.32 -8.56
N ILE A 92 -11.14 2.24 -7.27
CA ILE A 92 -12.06 2.60 -6.18
C ILE A 92 -12.44 4.07 -6.29
N TRP A 93 -11.48 4.96 -6.53
CA TRP A 93 -11.75 6.37 -6.79
C TRP A 93 -12.72 6.55 -7.96
N ARG A 94 -12.49 5.88 -9.09
CA ARG A 94 -13.35 5.98 -10.26
C ARG A 94 -14.79 5.54 -9.97
N ASP A 95 -14.93 4.40 -9.31
CA ASP A 95 -16.24 3.82 -9.03
C ASP A 95 -17.01 4.64 -7.98
N TYR A 96 -16.29 5.10 -6.96
CA TYR A 96 -16.90 5.86 -5.85
C TYR A 96 -17.42 7.22 -6.32
N TYR A 97 -16.63 7.96 -7.08
CA TYR A 97 -17.03 9.26 -7.63
C TYR A 97 -17.68 9.18 -9.01
N GLN A 98 -18.06 7.98 -9.48
CA GLN A 98 -18.74 7.75 -10.76
C GLN A 98 -18.02 8.39 -11.96
N ILE A 99 -16.69 8.34 -12.01
CA ILE A 99 -15.89 8.98 -13.03
C ILE A 99 -15.96 8.21 -14.35
N ILE A 100 -16.59 8.82 -15.35
CA ILE A 100 -16.70 8.32 -16.72
C ILE A 100 -15.61 8.93 -17.60
N GLY A 101 -15.10 8.16 -18.57
CA GLY A 101 -14.07 8.64 -19.52
C GLY A 101 -12.67 8.60 -18.91
N ARG A 102 -11.88 9.69 -19.12
CA ARG A 102 -10.47 9.85 -18.68
C ARG A 102 -9.56 8.67 -19.09
N LYS A 103 -9.71 8.19 -20.34
CA LYS A 103 -8.94 7.03 -20.86
C LYS A 103 -7.42 7.24 -20.79
N SER A 104 -6.95 8.47 -21.06
CA SER A 104 -5.52 8.82 -20.98
C SER A 104 -4.97 8.67 -19.56
N LEU A 105 -5.74 9.07 -18.55
CA LEU A 105 -5.35 8.91 -17.14
C LEU A 105 -5.28 7.43 -16.76
N THR A 106 -6.25 6.63 -17.20
CA THR A 106 -6.24 5.18 -17.00
C THR A 106 -5.05 4.53 -17.68
N GLY A 107 -4.77 4.91 -18.92
CA GLY A 107 -3.58 4.46 -19.64
C GLY A 107 -2.28 4.83 -18.93
N GLY A 108 -2.20 6.04 -18.38
CA GLY A 108 -1.06 6.50 -17.57
C GLY A 108 -0.86 5.67 -16.31
N MET A 109 -1.93 5.37 -15.57
CA MET A 109 -1.86 4.51 -14.37
C MET A 109 -1.40 3.08 -14.70
N TRP A 110 -1.90 2.50 -15.79
CA TRP A 110 -1.43 1.20 -16.27
C TRP A 110 0.01 1.25 -16.75
N GLY A 111 0.39 2.28 -17.51
CA GLY A 111 1.77 2.48 -17.96
C GLY A 111 2.77 2.57 -16.82
N LEU A 112 2.47 3.36 -15.77
CA LEU A 112 3.29 3.45 -14.57
C LEU A 112 3.35 2.13 -13.81
N SER A 113 2.23 1.39 -13.74
CA SER A 113 2.18 0.08 -13.08
C SER A 113 3.05 -0.94 -13.79
N ILE A 114 2.93 -1.04 -15.12
CA ILE A 114 3.73 -1.95 -15.95
C ILE A 114 5.21 -1.58 -15.87
N LEU A 115 5.54 -0.30 -16.00
CA LEU A 115 6.91 0.20 -15.88
C LEU A 115 7.51 -0.19 -14.53
N ARG A 116 6.78 0.03 -13.43
CA ARG A 116 7.26 -0.33 -12.09
C ARG A 116 7.49 -1.84 -11.96
N ILE A 117 6.55 -2.66 -12.40
CA ILE A 117 6.69 -4.12 -12.36
C ILE A 117 7.90 -4.55 -13.18
N ALA A 118 8.06 -4.03 -14.39
CA ALA A 118 9.23 -4.31 -15.24
C ALA A 118 10.55 -3.94 -14.54
N LEU A 119 10.62 -2.76 -13.92
CA LEU A 119 11.78 -2.33 -13.13
C LEU A 119 12.05 -3.25 -11.93
N CYS A 120 11.02 -3.76 -11.26
CA CYS A 120 11.17 -4.71 -10.15
C CYS A 120 11.70 -6.08 -10.62
N LEU A 121 11.38 -6.50 -11.84
CA LEU A 121 11.84 -7.77 -12.43
C LEU A 121 13.31 -7.75 -12.87
N LEU A 122 13.94 -6.59 -12.97
CA LEU A 122 15.33 -6.49 -13.38
C LEU A 122 16.26 -7.18 -12.37
N PRO A 123 17.17 -8.06 -12.83
CA PRO A 123 18.11 -8.78 -11.94
C PRO A 123 19.05 -7.84 -11.20
N GLN A 124 19.29 -6.63 -11.72
CA GLN A 124 20.10 -5.59 -11.11
C GLN A 124 19.56 -5.09 -9.76
N ASN A 125 18.30 -5.39 -9.41
CA ASN A 125 17.76 -5.13 -8.08
C ASN A 125 18.47 -5.94 -6.99
N GLN A 126 19.09 -7.07 -7.33
CA GLN A 126 19.81 -7.94 -6.41
C GLN A 126 19.00 -8.29 -5.17
N TRP A 127 17.76 -8.71 -5.37
CA TRP A 127 16.78 -8.94 -4.29
C TRP A 127 17.29 -9.90 -3.21
N LEU A 128 18.15 -10.87 -3.57
CA LEU A 128 18.65 -11.88 -2.63
C LEU A 128 19.82 -11.36 -1.77
N ASN A 129 20.35 -10.17 -2.06
CA ASN A 129 21.44 -9.57 -1.32
C ASN A 129 20.92 -8.73 -0.14
N TYR A 130 21.65 -8.75 0.97
CA TYR A 130 21.34 -7.95 2.16
C TYR A 130 21.38 -6.45 1.86
N ARG A 131 22.41 -5.99 1.12
CA ARG A 131 22.53 -4.61 0.64
C ARG A 131 22.16 -4.56 -0.84
N GLN A 132 20.99 -4.00 -1.13
CA GLN A 132 20.51 -3.81 -2.50
C GLN A 132 21.02 -2.49 -3.07
N PRO A 133 21.30 -2.41 -4.40
CA PRO A 133 21.76 -1.18 -5.05
C PRO A 133 20.72 -0.06 -4.91
N LEU A 134 21.14 1.09 -4.35
CA LEU A 134 20.28 2.25 -4.11
C LEU A 134 19.68 2.78 -5.42
N LEU A 135 20.45 2.82 -6.51
CA LEU A 135 19.99 3.31 -7.81
C LEU A 135 18.72 2.59 -8.27
N TYR A 136 18.73 1.25 -8.25
CA TYR A 136 17.54 0.47 -8.63
C TYR A 136 16.40 0.60 -7.62
N GLY A 137 16.73 0.83 -6.34
CA GLY A 137 15.77 1.23 -5.32
C GLY A 137 15.04 2.51 -5.70
N ILE A 138 15.76 3.53 -6.15
CA ILE A 138 15.17 4.81 -6.60
C ILE A 138 14.38 4.61 -7.89
N LEU A 139 14.97 4.00 -8.92
CA LEU A 139 14.35 3.85 -10.23
C LEU A 139 12.98 3.17 -10.17
N ARG A 140 12.86 2.06 -9.43
CA ARG A 140 11.56 1.36 -9.29
C ARG A 140 10.54 2.14 -8.44
N ASN A 141 10.98 3.08 -7.60
CA ASN A 141 10.10 3.87 -6.76
C ASN A 141 9.65 5.19 -7.41
N ILE A 142 10.28 5.66 -8.48
CA ILE A 142 9.80 6.84 -9.24
C ILE A 142 8.39 6.61 -9.79
N PRO A 143 8.10 5.55 -10.59
CA PRO A 143 6.74 5.34 -11.08
C PRO A 143 5.74 5.10 -9.94
N PHE A 144 6.17 4.51 -8.83
CA PHE A 144 5.33 4.34 -7.65
C PHE A 144 4.94 5.66 -6.97
N ALA A 145 5.90 6.55 -6.80
CA ALA A 145 5.65 7.88 -6.25
C ALA A 145 4.72 8.70 -7.17
N LEU A 146 4.88 8.58 -8.48
CA LEU A 146 3.98 9.21 -9.45
C LEU A 146 2.56 8.66 -9.35
N MET A 147 2.38 7.34 -9.23
CA MET A 147 1.06 6.73 -8.97
C MET A 147 0.43 7.27 -7.69
N GLY A 148 1.22 7.34 -6.60
CA GLY A 148 0.77 7.90 -5.32
C GLY A 148 0.36 9.37 -5.44
N LEU A 149 1.16 10.18 -6.13
CA LEU A 149 0.85 11.59 -6.37
C LEU A 149 -0.45 11.77 -7.17
N ILE A 150 -0.63 10.98 -8.23
CA ILE A 150 -1.88 10.98 -9.01
C ILE A 150 -3.06 10.67 -8.08
N VAL A 151 -3.00 9.61 -7.28
CA VAL A 151 -4.07 9.23 -6.35
C VAL A 151 -4.36 10.34 -5.33
N ILE A 152 -3.33 10.97 -4.75
CA ILE A 152 -3.49 12.11 -3.83
C ILE A 152 -4.28 13.24 -4.49
N VAL A 153 -3.88 13.65 -5.70
CA VAL A 153 -4.52 14.75 -6.43
C VAL A 153 -5.97 14.41 -6.77
N LEU A 154 -6.23 13.19 -7.24
CA LEU A 154 -7.56 12.75 -7.65
C LEU A 154 -8.55 12.73 -6.47
N PHE A 155 -8.18 12.13 -5.35
CA PHE A 155 -9.03 12.12 -4.15
C PHE A 155 -9.20 13.53 -3.56
N ALA A 156 -8.15 14.37 -3.59
CA ALA A 156 -8.24 15.74 -3.10
C ALA A 156 -9.19 16.61 -3.94
N GLN A 157 -9.18 16.44 -5.26
CA GLN A 157 -10.03 17.22 -6.17
C GLN A 157 -11.51 16.82 -6.02
N GLU A 158 -11.82 15.53 -6.09
CA GLU A 158 -13.21 15.06 -6.03
C GLU A 158 -13.78 15.12 -4.60
N GLY A 159 -12.96 14.84 -3.56
CA GLY A 159 -13.39 14.95 -2.17
C GLY A 159 -13.80 16.36 -1.77
N LYS A 160 -13.14 17.41 -2.33
CA LYS A 160 -13.55 18.81 -2.12
C LYS A 160 -14.87 19.16 -2.79
N LYS A 161 -15.12 18.62 -4.00
CA LYS A 161 -16.35 18.88 -4.75
C LYS A 161 -17.57 18.20 -4.11
N ALA A 162 -17.36 17.00 -3.60
CA ALA A 162 -18.43 16.13 -3.14
C ALA A 162 -18.78 16.29 -1.65
N ASP A 163 -18.08 17.18 -0.90
CA ASP A 163 -18.15 17.26 0.57
C ASP A 163 -18.07 15.88 1.24
N ASP A 164 -17.15 15.05 0.72
CA ASP A 164 -17.06 13.63 1.03
C ASP A 164 -16.59 13.37 2.47
N SER A 165 -17.40 12.64 3.24
CA SER A 165 -17.07 12.22 4.60
C SER A 165 -16.20 10.94 4.64
N ALA A 166 -16.40 10.01 3.69
CA ALA A 166 -15.77 8.68 3.73
C ALA A 166 -14.29 8.72 3.36
N PHE A 167 -13.93 9.40 2.25
CA PHE A 167 -12.57 9.49 1.75
C PHE A 167 -11.89 10.84 1.93
N ARG A 168 -12.49 11.73 2.74
CA ARG A 168 -11.94 13.08 3.03
C ARG A 168 -10.45 13.06 3.37
N PHE A 169 -10.00 12.08 4.12
CA PHE A 169 -8.63 11.96 4.59
C PHE A 169 -7.75 11.01 3.75
N MET A 170 -8.28 10.46 2.63
CA MET A 170 -7.50 9.58 1.76
C MET A 170 -6.24 10.26 1.20
N PRO A 171 -6.30 11.52 0.70
CA PRO A 171 -5.10 12.22 0.24
C PRO A 171 -4.03 12.34 1.33
N LEU A 172 -4.44 12.66 2.56
CA LEU A 172 -3.52 12.80 3.69
C LEU A 172 -2.90 11.46 4.08
N ALA A 173 -3.70 10.39 4.16
CA ALA A 173 -3.20 9.06 4.50
C ALA A 173 -2.18 8.56 3.45
N VAL A 174 -2.46 8.74 2.15
CA VAL A 174 -1.53 8.39 1.09
C VAL A 174 -0.27 9.26 1.14
N LEU A 175 -0.41 10.58 1.34
CA LEU A 175 0.74 11.49 1.48
C LEU A 175 1.64 11.08 2.65
N LEU A 176 1.08 10.80 3.82
CA LEU A 176 1.84 10.35 4.99
C LEU A 176 2.54 9.02 4.73
N SER A 177 1.88 8.07 4.03
CA SER A 177 2.52 6.80 3.71
C SER A 177 3.79 7.00 2.87
N PHE A 178 3.78 7.90 1.89
CA PHE A 178 4.96 8.24 1.09
C PHE A 178 5.98 9.07 1.87
N ALA A 179 5.54 10.04 2.68
CA ALA A 179 6.41 10.87 3.48
C ALA A 179 7.28 10.04 4.44
N PHE A 180 6.73 8.97 5.01
CA PHE A 180 7.49 8.05 5.85
C PHE A 180 8.26 6.99 5.06
N TYR A 181 7.79 6.61 3.88
CA TYR A 181 8.42 5.58 3.06
C TYR A 181 9.67 6.07 2.32
N LEU A 182 9.61 7.24 1.69
CA LEU A 182 10.71 7.76 0.85
C LEU A 182 12.04 7.91 1.61
N PRO A 183 12.06 8.45 2.84
CA PRO A 183 13.31 8.51 3.62
C PRO A 183 13.90 7.12 3.88
N VAL A 184 13.07 6.10 4.10
CA VAL A 184 13.54 4.72 4.31
C VAL A 184 14.20 4.18 3.04
N VAL A 185 13.61 4.43 1.87
CA VAL A 185 14.18 4.01 0.57
C VAL A 185 15.55 4.65 0.35
N LEU A 186 15.68 5.94 0.68
CA LEU A 186 16.89 6.72 0.37
C LEU A 186 18.02 6.47 1.38
N PHE A 187 17.70 6.32 2.66
CA PHE A 187 18.70 6.41 3.72
C PHE A 187 18.88 5.14 4.55
N SER A 188 18.08 4.08 4.36
CA SER A 188 18.21 2.84 5.15
C SER A 188 19.55 2.13 4.99
N GLY A 189 20.25 2.33 3.88
CA GLY A 189 21.59 1.80 3.65
C GLY A 189 22.68 2.49 4.48
N VAL A 190 22.48 3.76 4.84
CA VAL A 190 23.44 4.60 5.60
C VAL A 190 23.02 4.69 7.08
N MET A 191 21.71 4.80 7.34
CA MET A 191 21.14 4.98 8.67
C MET A 191 20.07 3.91 8.92
N PRO A 192 20.41 2.71 9.43
CA PRO A 192 19.44 1.63 9.66
C PRO A 192 18.27 2.02 10.60
N ALA A 193 18.52 2.92 11.56
CA ALA A 193 17.50 3.41 12.49
C ALA A 193 16.30 4.10 11.79
N ILE A 194 16.48 4.62 10.57
CA ILE A 194 15.39 5.23 9.79
C ILE A 194 14.27 4.24 9.46
N GLY A 195 14.56 2.94 9.55
CA GLY A 195 13.56 1.87 9.40
C GLY A 195 12.37 1.97 10.37
N VAL A 196 12.53 2.68 11.51
CA VAL A 196 11.42 2.95 12.44
C VAL A 196 10.26 3.71 11.78
N LEU A 197 10.52 4.50 10.73
CA LEU A 197 9.51 5.20 9.96
C LEU A 197 8.53 4.26 9.21
N MET A 198 8.85 2.96 9.11
CA MET A 198 7.91 1.98 8.57
C MET A 198 6.69 1.79 9.46
N ILE A 199 6.78 2.04 10.78
CA ILE A 199 5.65 1.97 11.70
C ILE A 199 4.60 3.03 11.36
N PRO A 200 4.90 4.34 11.36
CA PRO A 200 3.91 5.35 10.99
C PRO A 200 3.45 5.24 9.52
N LYS A 201 4.30 4.75 8.60
CA LYS A 201 3.86 4.39 7.24
C LYS A 201 2.74 3.34 7.30
N THR A 202 2.92 2.28 8.07
CA THR A 202 1.92 1.19 8.21
C THR A 202 0.64 1.69 8.89
N LEU A 203 0.74 2.60 9.87
CA LEU A 203 -0.44 3.25 10.47
C LEU A 203 -1.24 4.05 9.44
N ALA A 204 -0.58 4.69 8.48
CA ALA A 204 -1.28 5.34 7.37
C ALA A 204 -2.08 4.33 6.52
N TYR A 205 -1.55 3.13 6.27
CA TYR A 205 -2.31 2.05 5.61
C TYR A 205 -3.45 1.51 6.46
N VAL A 206 -3.29 1.37 7.78
CA VAL A 206 -4.39 1.05 8.69
C VAL A 206 -5.52 2.07 8.56
N TRP A 207 -5.17 3.35 8.43
CA TRP A 207 -6.16 4.40 8.20
C TRP A 207 -6.89 4.26 6.86
N ILE A 208 -6.17 3.93 5.78
CA ILE A 208 -6.78 3.62 4.46
C ILE A 208 -7.74 2.42 4.59
N VAL A 209 -7.33 1.35 5.26
CA VAL A 209 -8.19 0.18 5.53
C VAL A 209 -9.44 0.57 6.32
N ARG A 210 -9.30 1.43 7.34
CA ARG A 210 -10.44 1.93 8.12
C ARG A 210 -11.44 2.72 7.25
N MET A 211 -10.95 3.59 6.34
CA MET A 211 -11.83 4.31 5.41
C MET A 211 -12.58 3.34 4.50
N ASN A 212 -11.92 2.33 3.96
CA ASN A 212 -12.59 1.29 3.18
C ASN A 212 -13.60 0.48 4.00
N TRP A 213 -13.29 0.20 5.28
CA TRP A 213 -14.22 -0.48 6.19
C TRP A 213 -15.49 0.35 6.47
N GLN A 214 -15.39 1.68 6.46
CA GLN A 214 -16.55 2.55 6.57
C GLN A 214 -17.51 2.38 5.38
N LEU A 215 -16.98 2.16 4.15
CA LEU A 215 -17.84 1.83 3.00
C LEU A 215 -18.62 0.53 3.19
N TYR A 216 -18.05 -0.46 3.86
CA TYR A 216 -18.72 -1.72 4.14
C TYR A 216 -19.87 -1.54 5.15
N LYS A 217 -19.66 -0.68 6.16
CA LYS A 217 -20.67 -0.39 7.20
C LYS A 217 -21.73 0.63 6.78
N GLY A 218 -21.44 1.49 5.81
CA GLY A 218 -22.31 2.56 5.37
C GLY A 218 -23.55 2.04 4.61
N PRO A 219 -24.65 2.83 4.58
CA PRO A 219 -25.87 2.47 3.86
C PRO A 219 -25.59 2.29 2.35
N ALA A 220 -26.40 1.48 1.70
CA ALA A 220 -26.26 1.16 0.26
C ALA A 220 -26.44 2.38 -0.67
N THR A 221 -26.84 3.52 -0.14
CA THR A 221 -27.27 4.73 -0.87
C THR A 221 -26.15 5.76 -1.11
N GLU A 222 -24.99 5.66 -0.47
CA GLU A 222 -23.96 6.71 -0.56
C GLU A 222 -23.27 6.87 -1.95
N GLY A 223 -23.59 6.05 -2.92
CA GLY A 223 -23.08 6.21 -4.31
C GLY A 223 -24.03 6.94 -5.27
N LYS A 224 -25.24 7.34 -4.81
CA LYS A 224 -26.26 7.94 -5.69
C LYS A 224 -26.49 9.44 -5.54
N ALA A 225 -25.98 10.08 -4.49
CA ALA A 225 -26.38 11.44 -4.12
C ALA A 225 -25.41 12.57 -4.52
N LEU A 226 -24.31 12.28 -5.20
CA LEU A 226 -23.27 13.30 -5.43
C LEU A 226 -23.42 14.10 -6.73
N TYR A 227 -24.42 13.78 -7.57
CA TYR A 227 -24.62 14.48 -8.86
C TYR A 227 -26.12 14.59 -9.25
N SER A 228 -27.02 14.86 -8.29
CA SER A 228 -28.38 15.34 -8.60
C SER A 228 -28.46 16.84 -8.49
#